data_c0a4b898d38c064c7e77bf5a3ef321ad
#
_entry.id   c0a4b898d38c064c7e77bf5a3ef321ad
#
_cell.length_a   1.000
_cell.length_b   1.000
_cell.length_c   1.000
_cell.angle_alpha   90.00
_cell.angle_beta   90.00
_cell.angle_gamma   90.00
#
_symmetry.space_group_name_H-M   'P 1'
#
loop_
_entity.id
_entity.type
_entity.pdbx_description
1 polymer ?
#
loop_
_entity_poly.entity_id
_entity_poly.type
_entity_poly.pdbx_seq_one_letter_code
_entity_poly.pdbx_strand_id
1 'polypeptide(L)'
;MSNELAGEQIESSRRACERAEAIVNAELKRGLSGLATIGATAPFVGLFGTTVGIINAFKDMSSAKAAGLSAVAGGISEALVTTAFGLFVAVPAVWAYNIFTNKVEAFSIEMTNSSSELIDYFIKQKGQIKR
;
A
#
# COMPACT_ATOMS: atom_id res chain seq x y z
N MET A 1 7.06 -46.19 -14.34
CA MET A 1 7.02 -45.91 -12.88
C MET A 1 7.96 -44.80 -12.46
N SER A 2 9.26 -44.88 -12.73
CA SER A 2 10.22 -43.81 -12.35
C SER A 2 9.98 -42.45 -13.04
N ASN A 3 9.48 -42.45 -14.27
CA ASN A 3 9.14 -41.21 -15.02
C ASN A 3 7.89 -40.49 -14.48
N GLU A 4 6.92 -41.26 -14.02
CA GLU A 4 5.72 -40.71 -13.39
C GLU A 4 6.05 -40.06 -12.04
N LEU A 5 6.87 -40.75 -11.23
CA LEU A 5 7.32 -40.21 -9.94
C LEU A 5 8.13 -38.93 -10.09
N ALA A 6 9.02 -38.84 -11.09
CA ALA A 6 9.78 -37.62 -11.37
C ALA A 6 8.89 -36.51 -11.87
N GLY A 7 7.86 -36.80 -12.68
CA GLY A 7 6.85 -35.83 -13.10
C GLY A 7 6.02 -35.29 -11.94
N GLU A 8 5.64 -36.17 -11.01
CA GLU A 8 4.92 -35.75 -9.79
C GLU A 8 5.79 -34.91 -8.88
N GLN A 9 7.07 -35.21 -8.76
CA GLN A 9 8.02 -34.39 -7.97
C GLN A 9 8.21 -33.00 -8.56
N ILE A 10 8.31 -32.88 -9.89
CA ILE A 10 8.41 -31.58 -10.58
C ILE A 10 7.13 -30.77 -10.36
N GLU A 11 5.97 -31.39 -10.52
CA GLU A 11 4.68 -30.72 -10.29
C GLU A 11 4.52 -30.29 -8.84
N SER A 12 4.93 -31.12 -7.89
CA SER A 12 4.94 -30.81 -6.47
C SER A 12 5.87 -29.64 -6.15
N SER A 13 7.06 -29.59 -6.76
CA SER A 13 8.01 -28.48 -6.63
C SER A 13 7.45 -27.17 -7.19
N ARG A 14 6.76 -27.25 -8.34
CA ARG A 14 6.10 -26.10 -8.95
C ARG A 14 5.06 -25.51 -8.02
N ARG A 15 4.20 -26.33 -7.45
CA ARG A 15 3.17 -25.88 -6.48
C ARG A 15 3.79 -25.28 -5.23
N ALA A 16 4.88 -25.84 -4.74
CA ALA A 16 5.61 -25.31 -3.58
C ALA A 16 6.17 -23.90 -3.88
N CYS A 17 6.77 -23.71 -5.07
CA CYS A 17 7.27 -22.39 -5.50
C CYS A 17 6.13 -21.37 -5.62
N GLU A 18 5.01 -21.76 -6.24
CA GLU A 18 3.82 -20.88 -6.38
C GLU A 18 3.27 -20.47 -5.02
N ARG A 19 3.19 -21.39 -4.06
CA ARG A 19 2.75 -21.07 -2.69
C ARG A 19 3.73 -20.15 -1.98
N ALA A 20 5.03 -20.37 -2.12
CA ALA A 20 6.05 -19.51 -1.53
C ALA A 20 5.97 -18.09 -2.10
N GLU A 21 5.80 -17.95 -3.42
CA GLU A 21 5.60 -16.64 -4.09
C GLU A 21 4.36 -15.93 -3.56
N ALA A 22 3.25 -16.64 -3.42
CA ALA A 22 2.00 -16.07 -2.92
C ALA A 22 2.14 -15.56 -1.49
N ILE A 23 2.82 -16.30 -0.62
CA ILE A 23 3.07 -15.91 0.78
C ILE A 23 3.94 -14.65 0.85
N VAL A 24 5.05 -14.61 0.10
CA VAL A 24 5.96 -13.46 0.07
C VAL A 24 5.25 -12.22 -0.48
N ASN A 25 4.49 -12.35 -1.55
CA ASN A 25 3.69 -11.25 -2.12
C ASN A 25 2.67 -10.72 -1.10
N ALA A 26 1.98 -11.60 -0.38
CA ALA A 26 1.02 -11.20 0.64
C ALA A 26 1.69 -10.42 1.78
N GLU A 27 2.87 -10.86 2.22
CA GLU A 27 3.64 -10.16 3.26
C GLU A 27 4.12 -8.78 2.81
N LEU A 28 4.62 -8.67 1.58
CA LEU A 28 5.08 -7.39 1.01
C LEU A 28 3.93 -6.41 0.85
N LYS A 29 2.76 -6.88 0.42
CA LYS A 29 1.57 -6.03 0.25
C LYS A 29 0.93 -5.60 1.57
N ARG A 30 1.14 -6.33 2.64
CA ARG A 30 0.55 -6.03 3.95
C ARG A 30 0.97 -4.66 4.47
N GLY A 31 2.25 -4.32 4.39
CA GLY A 31 2.76 -3.01 4.80
C GLY A 31 2.27 -1.86 3.91
N LEU A 32 2.05 -2.14 2.62
CA LEU A 32 1.57 -1.15 1.65
C LEU A 32 0.11 -0.76 1.87
N SER A 33 -0.70 -1.66 2.38
CA SER A 33 -2.10 -1.41 2.72
C SER A 33 -2.25 -0.23 3.69
N GLY A 34 -1.38 -0.14 4.70
CA GLY A 34 -1.37 0.98 5.64
C GLY A 34 -1.08 2.32 4.96
N LEU A 35 -0.08 2.37 4.09
CA LEU A 35 0.25 3.58 3.32
C LEU A 35 -0.90 4.00 2.40
N ALA A 36 -1.53 3.05 1.72
CA ALA A 36 -2.68 3.31 0.87
C ALA A 36 -3.83 3.92 1.67
N THR A 37 -4.11 3.37 2.84
CA THR A 37 -5.17 3.85 3.74
C THR A 37 -4.87 5.28 4.21
N ILE A 38 -3.67 5.55 4.66
CA ILE A 38 -3.26 6.89 5.11
C ILE A 38 -3.35 7.89 3.96
N GLY A 39 -2.83 7.55 2.79
CA GLY A 39 -2.89 8.40 1.60
C GLY A 39 -4.32 8.74 1.19
N ALA A 40 -5.22 7.78 1.27
CA ALA A 40 -6.63 7.95 0.91
C ALA A 40 -7.44 8.70 1.97
N THR A 41 -7.14 8.51 3.25
CA THR A 41 -7.97 9.03 4.36
C THR A 41 -7.47 10.33 4.97
N ALA A 42 -6.16 10.60 4.94
CA ALA A 42 -5.58 11.78 5.56
C ALA A 42 -6.18 13.11 5.05
N PRO A 43 -6.46 13.29 3.73
CA PRO A 43 -7.14 14.50 3.26
C PRO A 43 -8.54 14.68 3.88
N PHE A 44 -9.27 13.60 4.06
CA PHE A 44 -10.60 13.64 4.66
C PHE A 44 -10.57 13.95 6.16
N VAL A 45 -9.55 13.46 6.86
CA VAL A 45 -9.30 13.83 8.26
C VAL A 45 -9.03 15.32 8.36
N GLY A 46 -8.21 15.88 7.46
CA GLY A 46 -7.96 17.32 7.36
C GLY A 46 -9.23 18.09 7.08
N LEU A 47 -10.06 17.65 6.14
CA LEU A 47 -11.35 18.24 5.82
C LEU A 47 -12.30 18.22 7.01
N PHE A 48 -12.37 17.13 7.74
CA PHE A 48 -13.16 17.00 8.95
C PHE A 48 -12.72 18.05 9.99
N GLY A 49 -11.42 18.18 10.19
CA GLY A 49 -10.87 19.19 11.10
C GLY A 49 -11.23 20.62 10.68
N THR A 50 -11.18 20.92 9.39
CA THR A 50 -11.62 22.23 8.85
C THR A 50 -13.08 22.48 9.12
N THR A 51 -13.93 21.50 8.91
CA THR A 51 -15.38 21.62 9.16
C THR A 51 -15.66 21.93 10.62
N VAL A 52 -15.05 21.18 11.54
CA VAL A 52 -15.20 21.40 12.99
C VAL A 52 -14.65 22.78 13.40
N GLY A 53 -13.50 23.17 12.84
CA GLY A 53 -12.90 24.46 13.12
C GLY A 53 -13.77 25.63 12.68
N ILE A 54 -14.40 25.56 11.52
CA ILE A 54 -15.34 26.58 11.02
C ILE A 54 -16.59 26.65 11.91
N ILE A 55 -17.13 25.50 12.29
CA ILE A 55 -18.29 25.46 13.20
C ILE A 55 -17.95 26.16 14.53
N ASN A 56 -16.79 25.86 15.09
CA ASN A 56 -16.36 26.49 16.34
C ASN A 56 -16.14 28.01 16.18
N ALA A 57 -15.57 28.45 15.07
CA ALA A 57 -15.39 29.88 14.77
C ALA A 57 -16.71 30.63 14.75
N PHE A 58 -17.74 30.07 14.14
CA PHE A 58 -19.09 30.65 14.13
C PHE A 58 -19.77 30.61 15.49
N LYS A 59 -19.58 29.57 16.27
CA LYS A 59 -20.08 29.50 17.65
C LYS A 59 -19.47 30.57 18.53
N ASP A 60 -18.16 30.77 18.44
CA ASP A 60 -17.47 31.79 19.22
C ASP A 60 -17.92 33.20 18.83
N MET A 61 -18.17 33.44 17.54
CA MET A 61 -18.74 34.73 17.08
C MET A 61 -20.16 34.96 17.66
N SER A 62 -20.95 33.94 17.74
CA SER A 62 -22.32 34.00 18.27
C SER A 62 -22.36 34.30 19.78
N SER A 63 -21.39 33.80 20.55
CA SER A 63 -21.31 33.96 22.00
C SER A 63 -20.59 35.23 22.44
N ALA A 64 -19.69 35.79 21.62
CA ALA A 64 -18.89 36.95 21.94
C ALA A 64 -19.45 38.17 21.21
N LYS A 65 -20.16 39.06 21.89
CA LYS A 65 -20.83 40.27 21.33
C LYS A 65 -19.88 41.27 20.64
N ALA A 66 -18.57 41.10 20.74
CA ALA A 66 -17.58 42.09 20.27
C ALA A 66 -16.60 41.49 19.22
N ALA A 67 -16.71 40.22 18.85
CA ALA A 67 -15.61 39.58 18.13
C ALA A 67 -15.67 39.74 16.61
N GLY A 68 -16.75 40.13 16.02
CA GLY A 68 -16.87 40.48 14.61
C GLY A 68 -16.16 39.51 13.63
N LEU A 69 -15.90 40.03 12.46
CA LEU A 69 -15.32 39.34 11.33
C LEU A 69 -13.87 38.87 11.61
N SER A 70 -13.10 39.59 12.44
CA SER A 70 -11.70 39.23 12.72
C SER A 70 -11.55 37.93 13.53
N ALA A 71 -12.47 37.66 14.44
CA ALA A 71 -12.46 36.40 15.22
C ALA A 71 -12.83 35.21 14.34
N VAL A 72 -13.79 35.37 13.45
CA VAL A 72 -14.15 34.34 12.47
C VAL A 72 -13.01 34.07 11.50
N ALA A 73 -12.36 35.11 11.00
CA ALA A 73 -11.22 35.01 10.10
C ALA A 73 -10.06 34.25 10.77
N GLY A 74 -9.79 34.49 12.04
CA GLY A 74 -8.79 33.75 12.83
C GLY A 74 -9.11 32.29 12.94
N GLY A 75 -10.35 31.93 13.29
CA GLY A 75 -10.80 30.54 13.40
C GLY A 75 -10.78 29.79 12.07
N ILE A 76 -11.17 30.46 10.99
CA ILE A 76 -11.10 29.86 9.64
C ILE A 76 -9.64 29.63 9.23
N SER A 77 -8.77 30.59 9.49
CA SER A 77 -7.34 30.45 9.20
C SER A 77 -6.73 29.26 9.93
N GLU A 78 -7.03 29.08 11.19
CA GLU A 78 -6.59 27.93 11.98
C GLU A 78 -7.14 26.60 11.41
N ALA A 79 -8.41 26.59 11.01
CA ALA A 79 -9.04 25.42 10.40
C ALA A 79 -8.35 25.04 9.07
N LEU A 80 -7.98 26.01 8.25
CA LEU A 80 -7.28 25.77 6.98
C LEU A 80 -5.90 25.12 7.19
N VAL A 81 -5.21 25.44 8.28
CA VAL A 81 -3.96 24.80 8.66
C VAL A 81 -4.16 23.30 8.86
N THR A 82 -5.27 22.90 9.45
CA THR A 82 -5.60 21.47 9.67
C THR A 82 -5.73 20.73 8.33
N THR A 83 -6.37 21.33 7.33
CA THR A 83 -6.44 20.75 5.98
C THR A 83 -5.04 20.62 5.36
N ALA A 84 -4.20 21.65 5.51
CA ALA A 84 -2.83 21.64 5.01
C ALA A 84 -2.02 20.48 5.62
N PHE A 85 -2.17 20.20 6.92
CA PHE A 85 -1.54 19.05 7.57
C PHE A 85 -2.04 17.72 7.01
N GLY A 86 -3.34 17.60 6.78
CA GLY A 86 -3.91 16.39 6.16
C GLY A 86 -3.30 16.10 4.79
N LEU A 87 -3.15 17.12 3.97
CA LEU A 87 -2.51 17.01 2.65
C LEU A 87 -1.02 16.75 2.75
N PHE A 88 -0.34 17.39 3.70
CA PHE A 88 1.08 17.19 3.95
C PHE A 88 1.41 15.73 4.32
N VAL A 89 0.52 15.06 5.02
CA VAL A 89 0.64 13.64 5.37
C VAL A 89 0.27 12.75 4.18
N ALA A 90 -0.79 13.10 3.45
CA ALA A 90 -1.31 12.31 2.34
C ALA A 90 -0.34 12.19 1.17
N VAL A 91 0.31 13.28 0.77
CA VAL A 91 1.16 13.31 -0.43
C VAL A 91 2.37 12.36 -0.30
N PRO A 92 3.18 12.41 0.79
CA PRO A 92 4.27 11.45 0.95
C PRO A 92 3.80 10.01 1.06
N ALA A 93 2.64 9.78 1.69
CA ALA A 93 2.06 8.43 1.83
C ALA A 93 1.72 7.83 0.47
N VAL A 94 1.11 8.61 -0.42
CA VAL A 94 0.79 8.19 -1.79
C VAL A 94 2.05 7.94 -2.61
N TRP A 95 3.04 8.82 -2.52
CA TRP A 95 4.32 8.66 -3.21
C TRP A 95 5.03 7.37 -2.76
N ALA A 96 5.13 7.16 -1.46
CA ALA A 96 5.74 5.97 -0.91
C ALA A 96 4.98 4.70 -1.33
N TYR A 97 3.66 4.74 -1.27
CA TYR A 97 2.82 3.64 -1.74
C TYR A 97 3.11 3.27 -3.20
N ASN A 98 3.16 4.26 -4.09
CA ASN A 98 3.40 4.02 -5.52
C ASN A 98 4.82 3.48 -5.76
N ILE A 99 5.83 4.04 -5.11
CA ILE A 99 7.22 3.58 -5.24
C ILE A 99 7.36 2.13 -4.77
N PHE A 100 6.83 1.81 -3.59
CA PHE A 100 6.93 0.46 -3.03
C PHE A 100 6.08 -0.55 -3.79
N THR A 101 4.92 -0.15 -4.30
CA THR A 101 4.08 -1.01 -5.14
C THR A 101 4.83 -1.41 -6.42
N ASN A 102 5.49 -0.47 -7.07
CA ASN A 102 6.31 -0.76 -8.25
C ASN A 102 7.47 -1.70 -7.93
N LYS A 103 8.13 -1.51 -6.80
CA LYS A 103 9.20 -2.42 -6.35
C LYS A 103 8.71 -3.83 -6.05
N VAL A 104 7.55 -3.95 -5.42
CA VAL A 104 6.92 -5.25 -5.14
C VAL A 104 6.57 -5.98 -6.44
N GLU A 105 6.02 -5.27 -7.42
CA GLU A 105 5.70 -5.84 -8.73
C GLU A 105 6.97 -6.33 -9.45
N ALA A 106 8.03 -5.53 -9.46
CA ALA A 106 9.31 -5.92 -10.05
C ALA A 106 9.89 -7.15 -9.37
N PHE A 107 9.83 -7.20 -8.04
CA PHE A 107 10.30 -8.33 -7.24
C PHE A 107 9.47 -9.59 -7.50
N SER A 108 8.16 -9.44 -7.66
CA SER A 108 7.25 -10.53 -8.01
C SER A 108 7.60 -11.14 -9.36
N ILE A 109 7.91 -10.32 -10.36
CA ILE A 109 8.34 -10.78 -11.68
C ILE A 109 9.65 -11.55 -11.59
N GLU A 110 10.63 -11.05 -10.82
CA GLU A 110 11.91 -11.75 -10.60
C GLU A 110 11.71 -13.10 -9.92
N MET A 111 10.83 -13.19 -8.92
CA MET A 111 10.51 -14.46 -8.25
C MET A 111 9.90 -15.46 -9.23
N THR A 112 8.97 -15.03 -10.06
CA THR A 112 8.34 -15.86 -11.07
C THR A 112 9.37 -16.38 -12.08
N ASN A 113 10.27 -15.52 -12.55
CA ASN A 113 11.33 -15.91 -13.47
C ASN A 113 12.31 -16.92 -12.82
N SER A 114 12.71 -16.68 -11.58
CA SER A 114 13.59 -17.58 -10.84
C SER A 114 12.95 -18.96 -10.62
N SER A 115 11.67 -18.98 -10.29
CA SER A 115 10.91 -20.23 -10.15
C SER A 115 10.84 -21.00 -11.46
N SER A 116 10.61 -20.30 -12.57
CA SER A 116 10.56 -20.90 -13.91
C SER A 116 11.91 -21.48 -14.31
N GLU A 117 13.01 -20.78 -14.06
CA GLU A 117 14.36 -21.26 -14.30
C GLU A 117 14.67 -22.53 -13.50
N LEU A 118 14.28 -22.55 -12.24
CA LEU A 118 14.48 -23.71 -11.37
C LEU A 118 13.72 -24.93 -11.88
N ILE A 119 12.48 -24.76 -12.30
CA ILE A 119 11.65 -25.82 -12.86
C ILE A 119 12.26 -26.32 -14.20
N ASP A 120 12.71 -25.41 -15.06
CA ASP A 120 13.39 -25.75 -16.30
C ASP A 120 14.66 -26.57 -16.06
N TYR A 121 15.41 -26.21 -15.03
CA TYR A 121 16.59 -26.95 -14.59
C TYR A 121 16.25 -28.38 -14.20
N PHE A 122 15.20 -28.58 -13.43
CA PHE A 122 14.73 -29.91 -13.05
C PHE A 122 14.25 -30.73 -14.24
N ILE A 123 13.58 -30.10 -15.20
CA ILE A 123 13.13 -30.76 -16.43
C ILE A 123 14.33 -31.23 -17.26
N LYS A 124 15.37 -30.40 -17.38
CA LYS A 124 16.61 -30.74 -18.09
C LYS A 124 17.36 -31.90 -17.43
N GLN A 125 17.45 -31.90 -16.10
CA GLN A 125 18.05 -33.02 -15.36
C GLN A 125 17.31 -34.32 -15.61
N LYS A 126 15.98 -34.27 -15.60
CA LYS A 126 15.14 -35.44 -15.94
C LYS A 126 15.43 -35.96 -17.34
N GLY A 127 15.61 -35.05 -18.30
CA GLY A 127 15.96 -35.43 -19.69
C GLY A 127 17.34 -36.06 -19.82
N GLN A 128 18.31 -35.68 -19.01
CA GLN A 128 19.65 -36.27 -19.00
C GLN A 128 19.71 -37.68 -18.38
N ILE A 129 18.87 -37.91 -17.39
CA ILE A 129 18.79 -39.25 -16.75
C ILE A 129 18.20 -40.30 -17.71
N LYS A 130 17.45 -39.87 -18.74
CA LYS A 130 16.89 -40.76 -19.76
C LYS A 130 17.89 -41.23 -20.84
N ARG A 131 19.08 -40.67 -20.92
CA ARG A 131 20.15 -41.08 -21.84
C ARG A 131 21.18 -41.99 -21.15
#